data_a90567868ba96019e0677a61232c91d7
#
_entry.id   a90567868ba96019e0677a61232c91d7
#
_cell.length_a   1.000
_cell.length_b   1.000
_cell.length_c   1.000
_cell.angle_alpha   90.00
_cell.angle_beta   90.00
_cell.angle_gamma   90.00
#
_symmetry.space_group_name_H-M   'P 1'
#
loop_
_entity.id
_entity.type
_entity.pdbx_description
1 polymer ?
#
loop_
_entity_poly.entity_id
_entity_poly.type
_entity_poly.pdbx_seq_one_letter_code
_entity_poly.pdbx_strand_id
1 'polypeptide(L)'
;MSKKTFFSVEYDFHASPQLLYQYLSTPSGLSEWFADNVNSRGENFHFIWDDTMEKAKLIQNKSNERIRFQWDNGEEDDADYFFEFKIEVDEITKDVSLVVSDFADEDELEESKLLWDSLIFDLKQVLGSS
;
A
#
# COMPACT_ATOMS: atom_id res chain seq x y z
N MET A 1 16.69 -12.87 -15.92
CA MET A 1 15.54 -12.39 -15.14
C MET A 1 15.47 -10.88 -15.21
N SER A 2 14.30 -10.37 -15.50
CA SER A 2 14.11 -8.93 -15.52
C SER A 2 14.05 -8.39 -14.09
N LYS A 3 14.71 -7.29 -13.85
CA LYS A 3 14.61 -6.59 -12.59
C LYS A 3 13.41 -5.65 -12.65
N LYS A 4 12.72 -5.54 -11.53
CA LYS A 4 11.60 -4.63 -11.43
C LYS A 4 12.09 -3.21 -11.21
N THR A 5 11.34 -2.25 -11.71
CA THR A 5 11.64 -0.83 -11.61
C THR A 5 10.84 -0.22 -10.46
N PHE A 6 11.50 0.57 -9.65
CA PHE A 6 10.87 1.31 -8.56
C PHE A 6 10.08 2.49 -9.12
N PHE A 7 8.89 2.73 -8.57
CA PHE A 7 8.08 3.91 -8.92
C PHE A 7 7.28 4.38 -7.71
N SER A 8 6.85 5.64 -7.77
CA SER A 8 5.99 6.22 -6.75
C SER A 8 4.87 7.02 -7.42
N VAL A 9 3.70 7.03 -6.78
CA VAL A 9 2.55 7.84 -7.23
C VAL A 9 1.98 8.56 -6.01
N GLU A 10 1.66 9.83 -6.17
CA GLU A 10 1.10 10.63 -5.08
C GLU A 10 -0.37 10.89 -5.31
N TYR A 11 -1.16 10.82 -4.24
CA TYR A 11 -2.61 11.03 -4.26
C TYR A 11 -3.02 11.99 -3.15
N ASP A 12 -3.90 12.92 -3.47
CA ASP A 12 -4.46 13.86 -2.48
C ASP A 12 -5.63 13.20 -1.75
N PHE A 13 -5.74 13.46 -0.44
CA PHE A 13 -6.81 12.91 0.38
C PHE A 13 -7.47 13.98 1.22
N HIS A 14 -8.80 13.87 1.39
CA HIS A 14 -9.59 14.69 2.30
C HIS A 14 -9.96 13.84 3.52
N ALA A 15 -8.94 13.39 4.24
CA ALA A 15 -9.09 12.57 5.44
C ALA A 15 -7.94 12.88 6.39
N SER A 16 -8.16 12.65 7.68
CA SER A 16 -7.08 12.87 8.65
C SER A 16 -5.98 11.82 8.45
N PRO A 17 -4.72 12.17 8.79
CA PRO A 17 -3.63 11.17 8.76
C PRO A 17 -3.92 9.96 9.63
N GLN A 18 -4.57 10.16 10.79
CA GLN A 18 -4.88 9.08 11.72
C GLN A 18 -5.88 8.08 11.12
N LEU A 19 -6.92 8.61 10.48
CA LEU A 19 -7.92 7.75 9.85
C LEU A 19 -7.32 7.00 8.66
N LEU A 20 -6.59 7.71 7.82
CA LEU A 20 -5.93 7.11 6.67
C LEU A 20 -4.97 6.00 7.11
N TYR A 21 -4.19 6.27 8.15
CA TYR A 21 -3.23 5.30 8.68
C TYR A 21 -3.89 3.98 9.09
N GLN A 22 -5.08 4.04 9.70
CA GLN A 22 -5.79 2.82 10.11
C GLN A 22 -6.12 1.92 8.93
N TYR A 23 -6.45 2.50 7.78
CA TYR A 23 -6.77 1.71 6.58
C TYR A 23 -5.54 1.20 5.85
N LEU A 24 -4.36 1.70 6.20
CA LEU A 24 -3.10 1.30 5.57
C LEU A 24 -2.32 0.30 6.41
N SER A 25 -2.60 0.22 7.72
CA SER A 25 -1.75 -0.51 8.66
C SER A 25 -2.43 -1.67 9.35
N THR A 26 -3.74 -1.81 9.24
CA THR A 26 -4.47 -2.88 9.94
C THR A 26 -5.06 -3.87 8.96
N PRO A 27 -5.18 -5.16 9.37
CA PRO A 27 -5.82 -6.15 8.50
C PRO A 27 -7.25 -5.77 8.14
N SER A 28 -8.04 -5.29 9.11
CA SER A 28 -9.42 -4.90 8.83
C SER A 28 -9.49 -3.71 7.87
N GLY A 29 -8.60 -2.73 8.03
CA GLY A 29 -8.56 -1.58 7.13
C GLY A 29 -8.15 -1.97 5.72
N LEU A 30 -7.09 -2.77 5.58
CA LEU A 30 -6.61 -3.23 4.29
C LEU A 30 -7.62 -4.14 3.58
N SER A 31 -8.43 -4.87 4.34
CA SER A 31 -9.48 -5.72 3.77
C SER A 31 -10.61 -4.92 3.12
N GLU A 32 -10.71 -3.63 3.43
CA GLU A 32 -11.79 -2.79 2.88
C GLU A 32 -11.49 -2.31 1.46
N TRP A 33 -10.22 -2.27 1.06
CA TRP A 33 -9.87 -1.67 -0.22
C TRP A 33 -8.73 -2.35 -0.97
N PHE A 34 -7.77 -2.96 -0.25
CA PHE A 34 -6.52 -3.44 -0.84
C PHE A 34 -6.63 -4.89 -1.31
N ALA A 35 -7.25 -5.74 -0.52
CA ALA A 35 -7.40 -7.16 -0.83
C ALA A 35 -8.78 -7.65 -0.39
N ASP A 36 -9.19 -8.80 -0.89
CA ASP A 36 -10.49 -9.38 -0.54
C ASP A 36 -10.54 -9.73 0.95
N ASN A 37 -9.41 -10.20 1.48
CA ASN A 37 -9.27 -10.48 2.90
C ASN A 37 -7.82 -10.30 3.29
N VAL A 38 -7.58 -9.89 4.54
CA VAL A 38 -6.23 -9.72 5.06
C VAL A 38 -6.18 -10.28 6.46
N ASN A 39 -5.20 -11.14 6.70
CA ASN A 39 -4.95 -11.71 8.02
C ASN A 39 -3.54 -11.30 8.45
N SER A 40 -3.32 -11.19 9.76
CA SER A 40 -1.98 -10.92 10.26
C SER A 40 -1.71 -11.70 11.53
N ARG A 41 -0.44 -11.98 11.75
CA ARG A 41 0.06 -12.57 12.97
C ARG A 41 1.39 -11.92 13.29
N GLY A 42 1.38 -10.99 14.23
CA GLY A 42 2.53 -10.14 14.47
C GLY A 42 2.82 -9.28 13.25
N GLU A 43 4.03 -9.37 12.72
CA GLU A 43 4.46 -8.61 11.56
C GLU A 43 4.15 -9.32 10.23
N ASN A 44 3.66 -10.55 10.29
CA ASN A 44 3.41 -11.34 9.10
C ASN A 44 1.98 -11.11 8.62
N PHE A 45 1.83 -10.62 7.39
CA PHE A 45 0.55 -10.33 6.77
C PHE A 45 0.29 -11.30 5.62
N HIS A 46 -0.96 -11.76 5.53
CA HIS A 46 -1.41 -12.60 4.43
C HIS A 46 -2.51 -11.84 3.68
N PHE A 47 -2.24 -11.52 2.42
CA PHE A 47 -3.20 -10.82 1.55
C PHE A 47 -3.85 -11.84 0.64
N ILE A 48 -5.16 -11.87 0.63
CA ILE A 48 -5.94 -12.86 -0.12
C ILE A 48 -6.79 -12.16 -1.17
N TRP A 49 -6.57 -12.54 -2.44
CA TRP A 49 -7.35 -12.08 -3.59
C TRP A 49 -7.93 -13.33 -4.25
N ASP A 50 -9.26 -13.47 -4.27
CA ASP A 50 -9.94 -14.65 -4.83
C ASP A 50 -9.31 -15.95 -4.30
N ASP A 51 -8.57 -16.65 -5.15
CA ASP A 51 -7.91 -17.90 -4.78
C ASP A 51 -6.40 -17.78 -4.66
N THR A 52 -5.88 -16.56 -4.65
CA THR A 52 -4.47 -16.30 -4.53
C THR A 52 -4.15 -15.70 -3.17
N MET A 53 -3.12 -16.22 -2.51
CA MET A 53 -2.63 -15.67 -1.25
C MET A 53 -1.18 -15.26 -1.40
N GLU A 54 -0.86 -14.05 -0.94
CA GLU A 54 0.51 -13.56 -0.93
C GLU A 54 0.89 -13.12 0.47
N LYS A 55 2.13 -13.40 0.83
CA LYS A 55 2.66 -13.08 2.16
C LYS A 55 3.58 -11.88 2.08
N ALA A 56 3.49 -11.03 3.09
CA ALA A 56 4.40 -9.91 3.24
C ALA A 56 4.71 -9.71 4.71
N LYS A 57 5.87 -9.11 4.98
CA LYS A 57 6.28 -8.78 6.33
C LYS A 57 6.25 -7.27 6.50
N LEU A 58 5.62 -6.82 7.58
CA LEU A 58 5.62 -5.41 7.95
C LEU A 58 6.99 -5.07 8.51
N ILE A 59 7.80 -4.36 7.74
CA ILE A 59 9.18 -4.07 8.11
C ILE A 59 9.38 -2.65 8.60
N GLN A 60 8.43 -1.76 8.34
CA GLN A 60 8.50 -0.39 8.82
C GLN A 60 7.09 0.10 9.12
N ASN A 61 6.90 0.63 10.33
CA ASN A 61 5.60 1.13 10.76
C ASN A 61 5.82 2.32 11.69
N LYS A 62 5.65 3.51 11.12
CA LYS A 62 5.69 4.75 11.89
C LYS A 62 4.29 5.32 11.91
N SER A 63 3.71 5.43 13.10
CA SER A 63 2.31 5.84 13.29
C SER A 63 1.99 7.13 12.55
N ASN A 64 0.92 7.09 11.74
CA ASN A 64 0.39 8.22 10.98
C ASN A 64 1.34 8.76 9.91
N GLU A 65 2.44 8.05 9.62
CA GLU A 65 3.42 8.52 8.64
C GLU A 65 3.81 7.50 7.58
N ARG A 66 4.18 6.28 7.98
CA ARG A 66 4.77 5.34 7.02
C ARG A 66 4.53 3.90 7.38
N ILE A 67 4.16 3.10 6.36
CA ILE A 67 4.02 1.66 6.48
C ILE A 67 4.71 1.03 5.28
N ARG A 68 5.64 0.10 5.52
CA ARG A 68 6.34 -0.62 4.46
C ARG A 68 6.16 -2.11 4.66
N PHE A 69 5.73 -2.79 3.60
CA PHE A 69 5.60 -4.24 3.56
C PHE A 69 6.62 -4.82 2.58
N GLN A 70 7.36 -5.81 3.03
CA GLN A 70 8.30 -6.53 2.17
C GLN A 70 7.70 -7.87 1.80
N TRP A 71 7.69 -8.20 0.50
CA TRP A 71 7.16 -9.47 0.05
C TRP A 71 7.98 -10.63 0.62
N ASP A 72 7.30 -11.72 0.99
CA ASP A 72 7.90 -12.87 1.63
C ASP A 72 7.17 -14.14 1.21
N ASN A 73 7.15 -14.38 -0.09
CA ASN A 73 6.46 -15.53 -0.68
C ASN A 73 7.39 -16.74 -0.92
N GLY A 74 8.60 -16.68 -0.38
CA GLY A 74 9.57 -17.76 -0.52
C GLY A 74 10.40 -17.70 -1.80
N GLU A 75 10.28 -16.63 -2.57
CA GLU A 75 11.07 -16.44 -3.77
C GLU A 75 12.39 -15.72 -3.45
N GLU A 76 13.42 -15.99 -4.21
CA GLU A 76 14.74 -15.41 -3.97
C GLU A 76 14.76 -13.89 -4.03
N ASP A 77 13.93 -13.31 -4.90
CA ASP A 77 13.91 -11.87 -5.12
C ASP A 77 13.02 -11.09 -4.15
N ASP A 78 12.26 -11.77 -3.29
CA ASP A 78 11.32 -11.10 -2.39
C ASP A 78 12.00 -10.06 -1.49
N ALA A 79 13.22 -10.32 -1.06
CA ALA A 79 13.95 -9.41 -0.17
C ALA A 79 14.24 -8.05 -0.81
N ASP A 80 14.21 -7.98 -2.15
CA ASP A 80 14.52 -6.76 -2.89
C ASP A 80 13.28 -5.93 -3.19
N TYR A 81 12.08 -6.48 -2.97
CA TYR A 81 10.85 -5.83 -3.39
C TYR A 81 9.91 -5.60 -2.22
N PHE A 82 9.37 -4.38 -2.16
CA PHE A 82 8.45 -3.94 -1.12
C PHE A 82 7.40 -3.03 -1.73
N PHE A 83 6.35 -2.75 -0.99
CA PHE A 83 5.47 -1.63 -1.29
C PHE A 83 5.32 -0.80 -0.02
N GLU A 84 5.13 0.50 -0.20
CA GLU A 84 5.15 1.43 0.92
C GLU A 84 4.05 2.47 0.78
N PHE A 85 3.47 2.82 1.92
CA PHE A 85 2.52 3.92 2.04
C PHE A 85 3.16 4.99 2.90
N LYS A 86 3.28 6.20 2.37
CA LYS A 86 3.82 7.33 3.12
C LYS A 86 2.78 8.44 3.15
N ILE A 87 2.39 8.85 4.36
CA ILE A 87 1.44 9.93 4.55
C ILE A 87 2.20 11.23 4.74
N GLU A 88 1.88 12.22 3.92
CA GLU A 88 2.50 13.54 4.00
C GLU A 88 1.44 14.58 4.31
N VAL A 89 1.79 15.54 5.18
CA VAL A 89 0.91 16.65 5.53
C VAL A 89 1.66 17.94 5.24
N ASP A 90 1.06 18.80 4.43
CA ASP A 90 1.65 20.11 4.14
C ASP A 90 1.63 20.96 5.40
N GLU A 91 2.76 21.54 5.76
CA GLU A 91 2.89 22.31 7.00
C GLU A 91 2.03 23.58 7.00
N ILE A 92 1.81 24.15 5.84
CA ILE A 92 1.09 25.41 5.70
C ILE A 92 -0.40 25.18 5.49
N THR A 93 -0.77 24.39 4.46
CA THR A 93 -2.17 24.18 4.09
C THR A 93 -2.84 23.08 4.89
N LYS A 94 -2.03 22.18 5.49
CA LYS A 94 -2.51 20.98 6.20
C LYS A 94 -3.15 19.96 5.25
N ASP A 95 -2.95 20.10 3.96
CA ASP A 95 -3.43 19.12 3.00
C ASP A 95 -2.70 17.79 3.21
N VAL A 96 -3.46 16.70 3.08
CA VAL A 96 -2.95 15.33 3.27
C VAL A 96 -2.75 14.69 1.91
N SER A 97 -1.60 14.06 1.71
CA SER A 97 -1.35 13.26 0.52
C SER A 97 -0.76 11.92 0.91
N LEU A 98 -0.97 10.94 0.04
CA LEU A 98 -0.44 9.60 0.21
C LEU A 98 0.50 9.31 -0.95
N VAL A 99 1.74 8.96 -0.64
CA VAL A 99 2.70 8.51 -1.64
C VAL A 99 2.78 6.99 -1.58
N VAL A 100 2.40 6.35 -2.67
CA VAL A 100 2.48 4.90 -2.81
C VAL A 100 3.74 4.58 -3.60
N SER A 101 4.59 3.72 -3.04
CA SER A 101 5.81 3.27 -3.70
C SER A 101 5.73 1.77 -3.91
N ASP A 102 6.17 1.31 -5.07
CA ASP A 102 6.08 -0.09 -5.45
C ASP A 102 7.11 -0.38 -6.55
N PHE A 103 7.16 -1.63 -6.98
CA PHE A 103 8.02 -2.09 -8.07
C PHE A 103 7.19 -2.80 -9.11
N ALA A 104 7.55 -2.64 -10.36
CA ALA A 104 6.91 -3.36 -11.47
C ALA A 104 7.94 -3.58 -12.59
N ASP A 105 7.68 -4.55 -13.44
CA ASP A 105 8.49 -4.72 -14.63
C ASP A 105 8.34 -3.47 -15.50
N GLU A 106 9.42 -3.10 -16.18
CA GLU A 106 9.46 -1.85 -16.95
C GLU A 106 8.32 -1.76 -17.97
N ASP A 107 7.99 -2.86 -18.62
CA ASP A 107 6.91 -2.90 -19.60
C ASP A 107 5.52 -2.95 -18.98
N GLU A 108 5.44 -3.10 -17.65
CA GLU A 108 4.17 -3.15 -16.93
C GLU A 108 3.96 -1.93 -16.01
N LEU A 109 4.84 -0.94 -16.07
CA LEU A 109 4.76 0.23 -15.19
C LEU A 109 3.43 0.98 -15.31
N GLU A 110 2.98 1.22 -16.53
CA GLU A 110 1.71 1.94 -16.74
C GLU A 110 0.52 1.17 -16.20
N GLU A 111 0.50 -0.15 -16.40
CA GLU A 111 -0.57 -1.00 -15.88
C GLU A 111 -0.56 -1.02 -14.35
N SER A 112 0.63 -1.04 -13.74
CA SER A 112 0.76 -1.03 -12.29
C SER A 112 0.27 0.29 -11.69
N LYS A 113 0.56 1.40 -12.36
CA LYS A 113 0.07 2.71 -11.92
C LYS A 113 -1.44 2.79 -12.02
N LEU A 114 -2.02 2.26 -13.09
CA LEU A 114 -3.47 2.22 -13.26
C LEU A 114 -4.13 1.34 -12.21
N LEU A 115 -3.50 0.24 -11.84
CA LEU A 115 -4.01 -0.62 -10.77
C LEU A 115 -4.02 0.13 -9.44
N TRP A 116 -2.94 0.85 -9.13
CA TRP A 116 -2.90 1.66 -7.91
C TRP A 116 -3.94 2.77 -7.93
N ASP A 117 -4.14 3.44 -9.08
CA ASP A 117 -5.20 4.44 -9.21
C ASP A 117 -6.57 3.86 -8.85
N SER A 118 -6.85 2.65 -9.31
CA SER A 118 -8.10 1.97 -9.04
C SER A 118 -8.23 1.61 -7.56
N LEU A 119 -7.17 1.07 -6.97
CA LEU A 119 -7.16 0.72 -5.55
C LEU A 119 -7.35 1.96 -4.66
N ILE A 120 -6.68 3.05 -5.00
CA ILE A 120 -6.79 4.29 -4.24
C ILE A 120 -8.18 4.90 -4.41
N PHE A 121 -8.79 4.77 -5.58
CA PHE A 121 -10.17 5.18 -5.77
C PHE A 121 -11.09 4.46 -4.78
N ASP A 122 -10.92 3.13 -4.65
CA ASP A 122 -11.69 2.34 -3.70
C ASP A 122 -11.45 2.80 -2.26
N LEU A 123 -10.19 3.07 -1.91
CA LEU A 123 -9.85 3.59 -0.57
C LEU A 123 -10.57 4.91 -0.30
N LYS A 124 -10.59 5.82 -1.27
CA LYS A 124 -11.29 7.10 -1.12
C LYS A 124 -12.78 6.91 -0.90
N GLN A 125 -13.38 5.94 -1.60
CA GLN A 125 -14.80 5.62 -1.41
C GLN A 125 -15.07 5.13 0.00
N VAL A 126 -14.23 4.24 0.52
CA VAL A 126 -14.38 3.70 1.87
C VAL A 126 -14.24 4.80 2.92
N LEU A 127 -13.32 5.73 2.70
CA LEU A 127 -13.09 6.84 3.63
C LEU A 127 -14.11 7.97 3.50
N GLY A 128 -14.93 7.97 2.46
CA GLY A 128 -15.80 9.10 2.16
C GLY A 128 -15.02 10.30 1.66
N SER A 129 -13.81 10.10 1.16
CA SER A 129 -12.93 11.15 0.65
C SER A 129 -13.14 11.33 -0.85
N SER A 130 -12.85 12.49 -1.34
CA SER A 130 -12.95 12.78 -2.78
C SER A 130 -11.60 13.13 -3.39
#